data_473a5b2d3bbe0ca0213f2729fd0ab224
#
_entry.id   473a5b2d3bbe0ca0213f2729fd0ab224
#
_cell.length_a   1.000
_cell.length_b   1.000
_cell.length_c   1.000
_cell.angle_alpha   90.00
_cell.angle_beta   90.00
_cell.angle_gamma   90.00
#
_symmetry.space_group_name_H-M   'P 1'
#
loop_
_entity.id
_entity.type
_entity.pdbx_description
1 polymer ?
#
loop_
_entity_poly.entity_id
_entity_poly.type
_entity_poly.pdbx_seq_one_letter_code
_entity_poly.pdbx_strand_id
1 'polypeptide(L)'
;MADAYIYDAVRTPRGRGKPDGSLHQVSTLGLAVTALDALARRNKLDTALIDDVVLGNVDPVGEAGGDIARAAALAAGYGNSVPGIQINRFCASGLEAVNFAAGQIMSGQQDMAVAGGVESMSRVGIGASGGAWPVDPAIAIPSYFMPQGVSADLIATKYGFSRVVVDAYAVESQKRAAAAWADKRFDKSVVPVRDPNGIVLLAHDEHMRPNADMQSLAALKPSFAMMGEQGGFDAVAIDAHPEVERVNHVHHAGNSSGIVDGAAAVLLGNKEIGAKAGLKPRGRVKAFAVIGSEPAIMLTGPVDVTKKVLKRA
;
A
#
# COMPACT_ATOMS: atom_id res chain seq x y z
N MET A 1 -12.04 -20.89 -17.98
CA MET A 1 -11.14 -20.08 -17.15
C MET A 1 -11.13 -20.68 -15.77
N ALA A 2 -9.96 -20.85 -15.16
CA ALA A 2 -9.86 -21.31 -13.78
C ALA A 2 -10.31 -20.20 -12.80
N ASP A 3 -10.76 -20.59 -11.61
CA ASP A 3 -10.98 -19.66 -10.51
C ASP A 3 -9.66 -19.43 -9.74
N ALA A 4 -9.39 -18.19 -9.33
CA ALA A 4 -8.31 -17.87 -8.41
C ALA A 4 -8.84 -17.78 -6.97
N TYR A 5 -8.20 -18.49 -6.05
CA TYR A 5 -8.55 -18.54 -4.63
C TYR A 5 -7.45 -17.90 -3.79
N ILE A 6 -7.85 -17.23 -2.70
CA ILE A 6 -6.95 -16.78 -1.65
C ILE A 6 -6.91 -17.89 -0.58
N TYR A 7 -5.72 -18.38 -0.29
CA TYR A 7 -5.49 -19.43 0.71
C TYR A 7 -5.04 -18.84 2.04
N ASP A 8 -4.17 -17.83 2.01
CA ASP A 8 -3.72 -17.16 3.21
C ASP A 8 -3.24 -15.73 2.93
N ALA A 9 -3.14 -14.94 4.00
CA ALA A 9 -2.61 -13.58 3.93
C ALA A 9 -1.93 -13.19 5.25
N VAL A 10 -0.76 -12.59 5.14
CA VAL A 10 0.01 -12.08 6.28
C VAL A 10 0.55 -10.68 5.99
N ARG A 11 0.84 -9.93 7.04
CA ARG A 11 1.57 -8.67 6.96
C ARG A 11 2.47 -8.47 8.17
N THR A 12 3.50 -7.68 8.04
CA THR A 12 4.20 -7.12 9.19
C THR A 12 3.32 -6.09 9.90
N PRO A 13 3.59 -5.74 11.17
CA PRO A 13 3.10 -4.49 11.74
C PRO A 13 3.64 -3.32 10.90
N ARG A 14 2.93 -2.21 10.89
CA ARG A 14 3.38 -0.97 10.25
C ARG A 14 4.29 -0.20 11.19
N GLY A 15 5.58 -0.14 10.85
CA GLY A 15 6.55 0.71 11.52
C GLY A 15 6.37 2.17 11.13
N ARG A 16 6.76 3.09 11.99
CA ARG A 16 6.80 4.50 11.66
C ARG A 16 7.93 4.77 10.66
N GLY A 17 7.62 5.36 9.51
CA GLY A 17 8.55 5.61 8.41
C GLY A 17 9.49 6.79 8.68
N LYS A 18 10.26 6.70 9.76
CA LYS A 18 11.25 7.69 10.19
C LYS A 18 12.51 7.00 10.70
N PRO A 19 13.68 7.68 10.75
CA PRO A 19 14.92 7.10 11.24
C PRO A 19 14.87 6.58 12.68
N ASP A 20 13.95 7.10 13.49
CA ASP A 20 13.67 6.65 14.86
C ASP A 20 12.51 5.64 14.96
N GLY A 21 11.97 5.15 13.81
CA GLY A 21 10.95 4.12 13.76
C GLY A 21 11.51 2.73 14.08
N SER A 22 10.67 1.89 14.69
CA SER A 22 11.09 0.56 15.17
C SER A 22 11.57 -0.39 14.07
N LEU A 23 11.16 -0.17 12.81
CA LEU A 23 11.58 -0.99 11.66
C LEU A 23 12.71 -0.38 10.82
N HIS A 24 13.21 0.81 11.16
CA HIS A 24 14.27 1.47 10.40
C HIS A 24 15.55 0.63 10.25
N GLN A 25 15.87 -0.22 11.22
CA GLN A 25 17.04 -1.10 11.18
C GLN A 25 16.82 -2.34 10.29
N VAL A 26 15.60 -2.62 9.86
CA VAL A 26 15.27 -3.74 8.99
C VAL A 26 15.27 -3.27 7.54
N SER A 27 16.09 -3.90 6.70
CA SER A 27 16.13 -3.57 5.28
C SER A 27 14.80 -3.87 4.58
N THR A 28 14.55 -3.22 3.44
CA THR A 28 13.39 -3.51 2.61
C THR A 28 13.31 -5.01 2.28
N LEU A 29 14.46 -5.62 1.95
CA LEU A 29 14.56 -7.07 1.74
C LEU A 29 14.12 -7.85 3.00
N GLY A 30 14.61 -7.49 4.17
CA GLY A 30 14.28 -8.16 5.44
C GLY A 30 12.78 -8.11 5.78
N LEU A 31 12.11 -6.99 5.47
CA LEU A 31 10.65 -6.87 5.63
C LEU A 31 9.91 -7.82 4.68
N ALA A 32 10.28 -7.86 3.40
CA ALA A 32 9.69 -8.76 2.41
C ALA A 32 9.89 -10.23 2.81
N VAL A 33 11.12 -10.61 3.19
CA VAL A 33 11.47 -11.95 3.67
C VAL A 33 10.63 -12.35 4.88
N THR A 34 10.41 -11.44 5.83
CA THR A 34 9.56 -11.71 7.01
C THR A 34 8.15 -12.15 6.61
N ALA A 35 7.54 -11.48 5.63
CA ALA A 35 6.20 -11.83 5.15
C ALA A 35 6.19 -13.15 4.37
N LEU A 36 7.15 -13.36 3.47
CA LEU A 36 7.25 -14.57 2.65
C LEU A 36 7.51 -15.80 3.51
N ASP A 37 8.49 -15.74 4.42
CA ASP A 37 8.85 -16.84 5.32
C ASP A 37 7.67 -17.22 6.24
N ALA A 38 7.00 -16.23 6.82
CA ALA A 38 5.84 -16.46 7.66
C ALA A 38 4.70 -17.15 6.90
N LEU A 39 4.45 -16.75 5.66
CA LEU A 39 3.44 -17.37 4.81
C LEU A 39 3.79 -18.82 4.50
N ALA A 40 5.04 -19.10 4.12
CA ALA A 40 5.52 -20.44 3.82
C ALA A 40 5.48 -21.38 5.04
N ARG A 41 6.06 -20.96 6.16
CA ARG A 41 6.12 -21.76 7.39
C ARG A 41 4.74 -22.06 7.96
N ARG A 42 3.86 -21.08 8.01
CA ARG A 42 2.52 -21.22 8.59
C ARG A 42 1.67 -22.22 7.82
N ASN A 43 1.84 -22.29 6.52
CA ASN A 43 1.12 -23.20 5.63
C ASN A 43 1.88 -24.49 5.36
N LYS A 44 3.09 -24.69 5.91
CA LYS A 44 3.98 -25.82 5.57
C LYS A 44 4.12 -25.97 4.06
N LEU A 45 4.22 -24.83 3.39
CA LEU A 45 4.16 -24.73 1.94
C LEU A 45 5.41 -25.34 1.31
N ASP A 46 5.21 -26.27 0.36
CA ASP A 46 6.26 -26.62 -0.58
C ASP A 46 6.42 -25.46 -1.58
N THR A 47 7.48 -24.68 -1.40
CA THR A 47 7.72 -23.49 -2.20
C THR A 47 8.03 -23.80 -3.68
N ALA A 48 8.37 -25.06 -4.01
CA ALA A 48 8.53 -25.49 -5.40
C ALA A 48 7.20 -25.48 -6.19
N LEU A 49 6.06 -25.36 -5.51
CA LEU A 49 4.74 -25.21 -6.12
C LEU A 49 4.42 -23.76 -6.52
N ILE A 50 5.28 -22.81 -6.16
CA ILE A 50 5.07 -21.40 -6.46
C ILE A 50 5.63 -21.09 -7.85
N ASP A 51 4.75 -20.64 -8.74
CA ASP A 51 5.11 -20.24 -10.09
C ASP A 51 5.71 -18.84 -10.14
N ASP A 52 5.30 -17.94 -9.21
CA ASP A 52 5.79 -16.57 -9.20
C ASP A 52 5.62 -15.87 -7.83
N VAL A 53 6.49 -14.90 -7.56
CA VAL A 53 6.37 -13.94 -6.45
C VAL A 53 6.20 -12.54 -7.03
N VAL A 54 5.03 -11.95 -6.86
CA VAL A 54 4.69 -10.62 -7.38
C VAL A 54 4.65 -9.60 -6.24
N LEU A 55 5.61 -8.68 -6.19
CA LEU A 55 5.63 -7.65 -5.15
C LEU A 55 5.45 -6.24 -5.71
N GLY A 56 4.51 -5.51 -5.12
CA GLY A 56 4.39 -4.08 -5.31
C GLY A 56 5.46 -3.32 -4.52
N ASN A 57 6.14 -2.40 -5.19
CA ASN A 57 7.08 -1.46 -4.56
C ASN A 57 7.07 -0.15 -5.36
N VAL A 58 6.96 0.99 -4.68
CA VAL A 58 6.75 2.29 -5.33
C VAL A 58 8.07 2.96 -5.70
N ASP A 59 9.05 2.89 -4.81
CA ASP A 59 10.37 3.49 -5.01
C ASP A 59 11.45 2.40 -5.18
N PRO A 60 11.55 1.74 -6.36
CA PRO A 60 12.42 0.60 -6.63
C PRO A 60 13.89 1.03 -6.86
N VAL A 61 14.48 1.69 -5.88
CA VAL A 61 15.86 2.19 -5.94
C VAL A 61 16.66 1.79 -4.71
N GLY A 62 17.98 1.84 -4.80
CA GLY A 62 18.86 1.44 -3.73
C GLY A 62 18.58 0.01 -3.27
N GLU A 63 18.38 -0.18 -1.97
CA GLU A 63 18.08 -1.51 -1.38
C GLU A 63 16.72 -2.10 -1.75
N ALA A 64 15.81 -1.28 -2.29
CA ALA A 64 14.50 -1.72 -2.79
C ALA A 64 14.51 -1.98 -4.30
N GLY A 65 15.63 -1.71 -5.00
CA GLY A 65 15.79 -1.90 -6.43
C GLY A 65 16.20 -3.31 -6.83
N GLY A 66 16.45 -3.50 -8.12
CA GLY A 66 16.99 -4.75 -8.66
C GLY A 66 16.08 -5.95 -8.54
N ASP A 67 14.76 -5.74 -8.71
CA ASP A 67 13.72 -6.76 -8.54
C ASP A 67 13.71 -7.35 -7.12
N ILE A 68 13.20 -6.56 -6.18
CA ILE A 68 13.08 -6.95 -4.77
C ILE A 68 12.24 -8.23 -4.60
N ALA A 69 11.31 -8.55 -5.51
CA ALA A 69 10.50 -9.76 -5.41
C ALA A 69 11.35 -11.02 -5.61
N ARG A 70 12.20 -11.04 -6.65
CA ARG A 70 13.13 -12.15 -6.86
C ARG A 70 14.15 -12.26 -5.75
N ALA A 71 14.74 -11.14 -5.32
CA ALA A 71 15.69 -11.11 -4.22
C ALA A 71 15.06 -11.67 -2.92
N ALA A 72 13.82 -11.27 -2.61
CA ALA A 72 13.10 -11.73 -1.44
C ALA A 72 12.74 -13.23 -1.51
N ALA A 73 12.33 -13.73 -2.67
CA ALA A 73 12.04 -15.17 -2.88
C ALA A 73 13.29 -16.03 -2.61
N LEU A 74 14.45 -15.61 -3.12
CA LEU A 74 15.73 -16.30 -2.87
C LEU A 74 16.11 -16.24 -1.38
N ALA A 75 16.06 -15.07 -0.77
CA ALA A 75 16.44 -14.86 0.62
C ALA A 75 15.48 -15.56 1.60
N ALA A 76 14.20 -15.72 1.25
CA ALA A 76 13.22 -16.50 2.00
C ALA A 76 13.31 -18.03 1.78
N GLY A 77 14.26 -18.48 0.96
CA GLY A 77 14.48 -19.92 0.71
C GLY A 77 13.45 -20.57 -0.20
N TYR A 78 12.79 -19.83 -1.08
CA TYR A 78 11.81 -20.37 -2.04
C TYR A 78 12.48 -21.18 -3.16
N GLY A 79 13.79 -21.12 -3.27
CA GLY A 79 14.58 -21.89 -4.23
C GLY A 79 14.85 -21.15 -5.55
N ASN A 80 15.68 -21.79 -6.37
CA ASN A 80 16.16 -21.19 -7.62
C ASN A 80 15.10 -21.17 -8.73
N SER A 81 14.09 -22.04 -8.65
CA SER A 81 13.04 -22.16 -9.66
C SER A 81 11.94 -21.11 -9.55
N VAL A 82 11.80 -20.44 -8.40
CA VAL A 82 10.74 -19.44 -8.17
C VAL A 82 11.17 -18.08 -8.67
N PRO A 83 10.60 -17.56 -9.76
CA PRO A 83 10.90 -16.22 -10.25
C PRO A 83 10.31 -15.14 -9.35
N GLY A 84 10.53 -13.90 -9.69
CA GLY A 84 9.90 -12.76 -9.04
C GLY A 84 9.70 -11.64 -10.03
N ILE A 85 8.67 -10.84 -9.82
CA ILE A 85 8.42 -9.63 -10.57
C ILE A 85 8.01 -8.50 -9.62
N GLN A 86 8.61 -7.35 -9.83
CA GLN A 86 8.29 -6.12 -9.12
C GLN A 86 7.39 -5.25 -9.99
N ILE A 87 6.30 -4.76 -9.41
CA ILE A 87 5.34 -3.91 -10.11
C ILE A 87 5.10 -2.61 -9.36
N ASN A 88 4.73 -1.56 -10.09
CA ASN A 88 4.40 -0.26 -9.55
C ASN A 88 3.06 0.25 -10.09
N ARG A 89 2.14 0.55 -9.19
CA ARG A 89 0.89 1.31 -9.39
C ARG A 89 0.69 2.24 -8.19
N PHE A 90 1.76 2.95 -7.80
CA PHE A 90 1.78 3.82 -6.62
C PHE A 90 1.20 3.12 -5.38
N CYS A 91 0.38 3.80 -4.56
CA CYS A 91 -0.20 3.24 -3.33
C CYS A 91 -1.05 1.98 -3.55
N ALA A 92 -1.46 1.67 -4.78
CA ALA A 92 -2.21 0.47 -5.13
C ALA A 92 -1.33 -0.72 -5.57
N SER A 93 0.01 -0.59 -5.54
CA SER A 93 0.93 -1.61 -6.06
C SER A 93 0.72 -2.99 -5.44
N GLY A 94 0.54 -3.07 -4.13
CA GLY A 94 0.29 -4.35 -3.45
C GLY A 94 -1.05 -4.99 -3.86
N LEU A 95 -2.11 -4.19 -4.03
CA LEU A 95 -3.39 -4.69 -4.55
C LEU A 95 -3.26 -5.14 -6.01
N GLU A 96 -2.53 -4.38 -6.83
CA GLU A 96 -2.29 -4.74 -8.23
C GLU A 96 -1.47 -6.01 -8.37
N ALA A 97 -0.50 -6.26 -7.49
CA ALA A 97 0.22 -7.51 -7.43
C ALA A 97 -0.74 -8.71 -7.24
N VAL A 98 -1.71 -8.58 -6.34
CA VAL A 98 -2.76 -9.61 -6.13
C VAL A 98 -3.65 -9.76 -7.35
N ASN A 99 -4.07 -8.66 -7.99
CA ASN A 99 -4.86 -8.69 -9.23
C ASN A 99 -4.10 -9.35 -10.37
N PHE A 100 -2.81 -9.02 -10.53
CA PHE A 100 -1.95 -9.59 -11.55
C PHE A 100 -1.83 -11.11 -11.38
N ALA A 101 -1.44 -11.57 -10.18
CA ALA A 101 -1.33 -12.99 -9.88
C ALA A 101 -2.68 -13.73 -10.07
N ALA A 102 -3.79 -13.15 -9.60
CA ALA A 102 -5.12 -13.72 -9.81
C ALA A 102 -5.46 -13.83 -11.31
N GLY A 103 -5.11 -12.82 -12.12
CA GLY A 103 -5.28 -12.83 -13.57
C GLY A 103 -4.48 -13.94 -14.25
N GLN A 104 -3.23 -14.16 -13.85
CA GLN A 104 -2.38 -15.23 -14.35
C GLN A 104 -2.93 -16.62 -14.01
N ILE A 105 -3.45 -16.80 -12.78
CA ILE A 105 -4.09 -18.04 -12.37
C ILE A 105 -5.40 -18.26 -13.16
N MET A 106 -6.23 -17.23 -13.31
CA MET A 106 -7.48 -17.33 -14.07
C MET A 106 -7.26 -17.62 -15.55
N SER A 107 -6.15 -17.16 -16.12
CA SER A 107 -5.78 -17.45 -17.52
C SER A 107 -5.16 -18.82 -17.71
N GLY A 108 -4.79 -19.52 -16.63
CA GLY A 108 -4.12 -20.82 -16.68
C GLY A 108 -2.61 -20.74 -16.98
N GLN A 109 -2.00 -19.55 -16.85
CA GLN A 109 -0.55 -19.37 -17.01
C GLN A 109 0.22 -19.73 -15.73
N GLN A 110 -0.44 -19.65 -14.58
CA GLN A 110 0.11 -20.00 -13.27
C GLN A 110 -0.91 -20.82 -12.50
N ASP A 111 -0.44 -21.72 -11.64
CA ASP A 111 -1.28 -22.51 -10.73
C ASP A 111 -1.30 -21.91 -9.33
N MET A 112 -0.13 -21.48 -8.81
CA MET A 112 0.04 -20.90 -7.49
C MET A 112 1.03 -19.74 -7.50
N ALA A 113 0.69 -18.64 -6.86
CA ALA A 113 1.56 -17.47 -6.74
C ALA A 113 1.50 -16.85 -5.34
N VAL A 114 2.56 -16.17 -4.95
CA VAL A 114 2.56 -15.26 -3.80
C VAL A 114 2.56 -13.83 -4.34
N ALA A 115 1.61 -13.02 -3.88
CA ALA A 115 1.50 -11.63 -4.29
C ALA A 115 1.39 -10.71 -3.06
N GLY A 116 1.89 -9.50 -3.16
CA GLY A 116 1.86 -8.57 -2.03
C GLY A 116 2.62 -7.29 -2.30
N GLY A 117 3.36 -6.82 -1.32
CA GLY A 117 4.18 -5.63 -1.49
C GLY A 117 5.06 -5.36 -0.28
N VAL A 118 6.05 -4.51 -0.49
CA VAL A 118 6.97 -4.04 0.53
C VAL A 118 7.34 -2.58 0.29
N GLU A 119 7.39 -1.81 1.36
CA GLU A 119 7.93 -0.45 1.32
C GLU A 119 8.64 -0.17 2.65
N SER A 120 9.82 0.45 2.60
CA SER A 120 10.54 0.96 3.77
C SER A 120 10.78 2.45 3.60
N MET A 121 9.76 3.24 3.92
CA MET A 121 9.77 4.69 3.69
C MET A 121 10.70 5.44 4.64
N SER A 122 11.15 4.79 5.73
CA SER A 122 12.19 5.33 6.61
C SER A 122 13.59 5.25 6.01
N ARG A 123 13.81 4.34 5.03
CA ARG A 123 15.11 4.05 4.40
C ARG A 123 15.18 4.52 2.95
N VAL A 124 14.09 4.32 2.21
CA VAL A 124 13.92 4.82 0.83
C VAL A 124 12.78 5.84 0.86
N GLY A 125 13.13 7.11 0.77
CA GLY A 125 12.16 8.21 0.86
C GLY A 125 11.21 8.26 -0.33
N ILE A 126 10.03 8.86 -0.12
CA ILE A 126 9.02 9.07 -1.18
C ILE A 126 9.64 9.83 -2.35
N GLY A 127 9.44 9.31 -3.56
CA GLY A 127 9.93 9.93 -4.79
C GLY A 127 11.42 9.70 -5.05
N ALA A 128 12.09 8.83 -4.29
CA ALA A 128 13.50 8.51 -4.49
C ALA A 128 13.79 7.94 -5.88
N SER A 129 12.81 7.27 -6.51
CA SER A 129 12.90 6.77 -7.89
C SER A 129 12.81 7.85 -8.95
N GLY A 130 12.43 9.09 -8.58
CA GLY A 130 12.17 10.17 -9.52
C GLY A 130 10.92 9.92 -10.36
N GLY A 131 10.96 10.33 -11.60
CA GLY A 131 9.88 10.07 -12.55
C GLY A 131 9.61 11.25 -13.48
N ALA A 132 9.12 10.96 -14.68
CA ALA A 132 8.83 11.97 -15.67
C ALA A 132 7.68 12.89 -15.24
N TRP A 133 6.66 12.34 -14.58
CA TRP A 133 5.44 13.09 -14.29
C TRP A 133 5.67 14.40 -13.52
N PRO A 134 6.45 14.44 -12.40
CA PRO A 134 6.71 15.69 -11.68
C PRO A 134 7.74 16.60 -12.34
N VAL A 135 8.61 16.09 -13.23
CA VAL A 135 9.80 16.84 -13.69
C VAL A 135 9.82 17.15 -15.21
N ASP A 136 9.09 16.40 -16.02
CA ASP A 136 9.02 16.65 -17.47
C ASP A 136 7.84 17.59 -17.79
N PRO A 137 8.10 18.82 -18.27
CA PRO A 137 7.04 19.78 -18.61
C PRO A 137 6.04 19.27 -19.64
N ALA A 138 6.46 18.33 -20.52
CA ALA A 138 5.59 17.76 -21.54
C ALA A 138 4.43 16.93 -20.96
N ILE A 139 4.55 16.45 -19.74
CA ILE A 139 3.48 15.74 -19.04
C ILE A 139 3.01 16.49 -17.78
N ALA A 140 3.90 17.15 -17.06
CA ALA A 140 3.55 17.85 -15.82
C ALA A 140 2.53 18.98 -16.08
N ILE A 141 2.76 19.80 -17.11
CA ILE A 141 1.90 20.94 -17.45
C ILE A 141 0.51 20.47 -17.92
N PRO A 142 0.37 19.65 -18.99
CA PRO A 142 -0.95 19.27 -19.46
C PRO A 142 -1.75 18.36 -18.53
N SER A 143 -1.09 17.74 -17.54
CA SER A 143 -1.75 16.94 -16.49
C SER A 143 -2.02 17.71 -15.20
N TYR A 144 -1.70 18.98 -15.16
CA TYR A 144 -1.81 19.81 -13.94
C TYR A 144 -1.17 19.12 -12.73
N PHE A 145 0.06 18.66 -12.91
CA PHE A 145 0.75 17.94 -11.81
C PHE A 145 0.85 18.80 -10.56
N MET A 146 0.40 18.24 -9.44
CA MET A 146 0.58 18.81 -8.13
C MET A 146 0.82 17.72 -7.07
N PRO A 147 1.47 18.03 -5.93
CA PRO A 147 1.62 17.09 -4.83
C PRO A 147 0.26 16.60 -4.33
N GLN A 148 0.16 15.30 -4.01
CA GLN A 148 -1.08 14.63 -3.61
C GLN A 148 -1.82 15.33 -2.46
N GLY A 149 -1.09 15.95 -1.52
CA GLY A 149 -1.71 16.68 -0.42
C GLY A 149 -2.44 17.95 -0.86
N VAL A 150 -1.91 18.64 -1.88
CA VAL A 150 -2.61 19.80 -2.49
C VAL A 150 -3.85 19.33 -3.25
N SER A 151 -3.76 18.20 -3.97
CA SER A 151 -4.93 17.56 -4.59
C SER A 151 -6.01 17.20 -3.56
N ALA A 152 -5.62 16.70 -2.38
CA ALA A 152 -6.56 16.41 -1.29
C ALA A 152 -7.25 17.68 -0.77
N ASP A 153 -6.50 18.78 -0.60
CA ASP A 153 -7.04 20.08 -0.19
C ASP A 153 -7.96 20.68 -1.27
N LEU A 154 -7.62 20.50 -2.54
CA LEU A 154 -8.48 20.87 -3.66
C LEU A 154 -9.80 20.08 -3.63
N ILE A 155 -9.77 18.79 -3.38
CA ILE A 155 -10.97 17.95 -3.23
C ILE A 155 -11.82 18.44 -2.06
N ALA A 156 -11.20 18.70 -0.91
CA ALA A 156 -11.91 19.22 0.26
C ALA A 156 -12.59 20.55 -0.04
N THR A 157 -11.91 21.44 -0.73
CA THR A 157 -12.44 22.75 -1.16
C THR A 157 -13.61 22.58 -2.13
N LYS A 158 -13.41 21.81 -3.19
CA LYS A 158 -14.39 21.58 -4.26
C LYS A 158 -15.69 20.96 -3.76
N TYR A 159 -15.60 20.04 -2.80
CA TYR A 159 -16.76 19.36 -2.24
C TYR A 159 -17.23 19.92 -0.90
N GLY A 160 -16.64 21.00 -0.41
CA GLY A 160 -17.05 21.70 0.80
C GLY A 160 -16.73 20.94 2.10
N PHE A 161 -15.72 20.09 2.12
CA PHE A 161 -15.30 19.39 3.33
C PHE A 161 -14.47 20.33 4.22
N SER A 162 -15.01 20.63 5.40
CA SER A 162 -14.29 21.45 6.37
C SER A 162 -13.20 20.66 7.12
N ARG A 163 -12.28 21.38 7.75
CA ARG A 163 -11.28 20.82 8.65
C ARG A 163 -11.90 19.91 9.72
N VAL A 164 -13.01 20.33 10.31
CA VAL A 164 -13.71 19.57 11.36
C VAL A 164 -14.20 18.22 10.82
N VAL A 165 -14.72 18.18 9.60
CA VAL A 165 -15.21 16.95 8.97
C VAL A 165 -14.09 15.95 8.72
N VAL A 166 -12.96 16.39 8.16
CA VAL A 166 -11.83 15.49 7.86
C VAL A 166 -11.12 15.02 9.14
N ASP A 167 -11.05 15.87 10.17
CA ASP A 167 -10.53 15.50 11.49
C ASP A 167 -11.43 14.49 12.20
N ALA A 168 -12.75 14.67 12.16
CA ALA A 168 -13.69 13.71 12.73
C ALA A 168 -13.58 12.32 12.07
N TYR A 169 -13.39 12.28 10.76
CA TYR A 169 -13.13 11.03 10.04
C TYR A 169 -11.82 10.36 10.50
N ALA A 170 -10.75 11.13 10.68
CA ALA A 170 -9.47 10.62 11.17
C ALA A 170 -9.58 10.07 12.60
N VAL A 171 -10.27 10.77 13.51
CA VAL A 171 -10.52 10.29 14.87
C VAL A 171 -11.29 8.97 14.86
N GLU A 172 -12.34 8.87 14.06
CA GLU A 172 -13.12 7.63 13.92
C GLU A 172 -12.27 6.48 13.36
N SER A 173 -11.41 6.75 12.38
CA SER A 173 -10.45 5.76 11.85
C SER A 173 -9.52 5.22 12.93
N GLN A 174 -8.96 6.09 13.78
CA GLN A 174 -8.10 5.68 14.90
C GLN A 174 -8.86 4.85 15.94
N LYS A 175 -10.09 5.23 16.28
CA LYS A 175 -10.96 4.45 17.20
C LYS A 175 -11.22 3.05 16.67
N ARG A 176 -11.56 2.92 15.38
CA ARG A 176 -11.80 1.61 14.74
C ARG A 176 -10.54 0.75 14.73
N ALA A 177 -9.39 1.34 14.42
CA ALA A 177 -8.11 0.63 14.48
C ALA A 177 -7.81 0.13 15.90
N ALA A 178 -7.98 0.97 16.93
CA ALA A 178 -7.78 0.60 18.33
C ALA A 178 -8.73 -0.53 18.77
N ALA A 179 -10.01 -0.44 18.42
CA ALA A 179 -10.99 -1.49 18.70
C ALA A 179 -10.62 -2.82 18.00
N ALA A 180 -10.19 -2.79 16.73
CA ALA A 180 -9.78 -3.99 16.01
C ALA A 180 -8.57 -4.67 16.64
N TRP A 181 -7.61 -3.90 17.16
CA TRP A 181 -6.48 -4.45 17.93
C TRP A 181 -6.91 -5.00 19.28
N ALA A 182 -7.75 -4.30 20.04
CA ALA A 182 -8.28 -4.77 21.31
C ALA A 182 -9.08 -6.08 21.16
N ASP A 183 -9.87 -6.19 20.09
CA ASP A 183 -10.65 -7.37 19.71
C ASP A 183 -9.80 -8.50 19.09
N LYS A 184 -8.47 -8.36 19.03
CA LYS A 184 -7.54 -9.35 18.46
C LYS A 184 -7.83 -9.73 17.00
N ARG A 185 -8.46 -8.84 16.22
CA ARG A 185 -8.83 -9.12 14.82
C ARG A 185 -7.63 -9.33 13.90
N PHE A 186 -6.45 -8.86 14.31
CA PHE A 186 -5.21 -8.96 13.54
C PHE A 186 -4.30 -10.13 13.96
N ASP A 187 -4.62 -10.89 15.02
CA ASP A 187 -3.76 -11.96 15.55
C ASP A 187 -3.40 -13.03 14.51
N LYS A 188 -4.28 -13.27 13.55
CA LYS A 188 -4.06 -14.25 12.48
C LYS A 188 -3.33 -13.69 11.26
N SER A 189 -3.20 -12.39 11.13
CA SER A 189 -2.64 -11.76 9.93
C SER A 189 -1.35 -10.99 10.17
N VAL A 190 -1.14 -10.45 11.38
CA VAL A 190 0.08 -9.72 11.72
C VAL A 190 1.16 -10.69 12.20
N VAL A 191 2.35 -10.56 11.60
CA VAL A 191 3.54 -11.33 11.95
C VAL A 191 4.55 -10.39 12.58
N PRO A 192 4.99 -10.63 13.84
CA PRO A 192 6.01 -9.81 14.46
C PRO A 192 7.32 -9.80 13.66
N VAL A 193 7.91 -8.63 13.49
CA VAL A 193 9.24 -8.48 12.91
C VAL A 193 10.27 -8.72 14.00
N ARG A 194 11.28 -9.53 13.68
CA ARG A 194 12.35 -9.91 14.60
C ARG A 194 13.72 -9.59 14.02
N ASP A 195 14.68 -9.39 14.88
CA ASP A 195 16.08 -9.32 14.50
C ASP A 195 16.66 -10.73 14.20
N PRO A 196 17.91 -10.84 13.70
CA PRO A 196 18.56 -12.12 13.45
C PRO A 196 18.71 -13.02 14.70
N ASN A 197 18.67 -12.45 15.90
CA ASN A 197 18.75 -13.18 17.16
C ASN A 197 17.37 -13.63 17.68
N GLY A 198 16.29 -13.30 16.94
CA GLY A 198 14.92 -13.64 17.31
C GLY A 198 14.23 -12.65 18.26
N ILE A 199 14.87 -11.52 18.60
CA ILE A 199 14.29 -10.48 19.45
C ILE A 199 13.21 -9.75 18.64
N VAL A 200 12.03 -9.58 19.25
CA VAL A 200 10.91 -8.84 18.61
C VAL A 200 11.25 -7.36 18.55
N LEU A 201 11.34 -6.83 17.34
CA LEU A 201 11.51 -5.39 17.07
C LEU A 201 10.16 -4.66 17.09
N LEU A 202 9.15 -5.27 16.46
CA LEU A 202 7.80 -4.70 16.42
C LEU A 202 6.76 -5.82 16.30
N ALA A 203 5.69 -5.77 17.13
CA ALA A 203 4.58 -6.72 17.10
C ALA A 203 3.20 -6.07 16.85
N HIS A 204 3.10 -4.75 16.99
CA HIS A 204 1.87 -3.97 16.82
C HIS A 204 2.09 -2.80 15.88
N ASP A 205 1.02 -2.29 15.26
CA ASP A 205 1.10 -1.11 14.40
C ASP A 205 1.56 0.12 15.21
N GLU A 206 2.79 0.55 14.98
CA GLU A 206 3.42 1.68 15.69
C GLU A 206 2.80 3.03 15.30
N HIS A 207 2.25 3.11 14.08
CA HIS A 207 1.68 4.34 13.55
C HIS A 207 0.30 4.69 14.12
N MET A 208 -0.39 3.74 14.75
CA MET A 208 -1.71 3.96 15.33
C MET A 208 -1.66 4.99 16.49
N ARG A 209 -2.67 5.84 16.56
CA ARG A 209 -2.85 6.88 17.59
C ARG A 209 -4.19 6.69 18.30
N PRO A 210 -4.33 5.71 19.23
CA PRO A 210 -5.62 5.35 19.84
C PRO A 210 -6.25 6.48 20.66
N ASN A 211 -5.45 7.42 21.12
CA ASN A 211 -5.88 8.57 21.94
C ASN A 211 -6.07 9.85 21.10
N ALA A 212 -6.06 9.75 19.76
CA ALA A 212 -6.33 10.92 18.92
C ALA A 212 -7.76 11.41 19.14
N ASP A 213 -7.91 12.70 19.36
CA ASP A 213 -9.20 13.39 19.54
C ASP A 213 -9.26 14.69 18.72
N MET A 214 -10.44 15.29 18.67
CA MET A 214 -10.67 16.50 17.91
C MET A 214 -9.80 17.69 18.39
N GLN A 215 -9.53 17.78 19.68
CA GLN A 215 -8.72 18.86 20.25
C GLN A 215 -7.26 18.74 19.83
N SER A 216 -6.68 17.55 19.91
CA SER A 216 -5.30 17.28 19.51
C SER A 216 -5.09 17.47 18.01
N LEU A 217 -6.07 17.10 17.17
CA LEU A 217 -5.99 17.30 15.73
C LEU A 217 -6.16 18.79 15.36
N ALA A 218 -7.07 19.52 16.00
CA ALA A 218 -7.28 20.95 15.74
C ALA A 218 -6.01 21.80 15.95
N ALA A 219 -5.12 21.38 16.84
CA ALA A 219 -3.85 22.05 17.12
C ALA A 219 -2.80 21.89 15.99
N LEU A 220 -2.98 20.94 15.07
CA LEU A 220 -2.03 20.68 14.00
C LEU A 220 -2.18 21.69 12.86
N LYS A 221 -1.06 22.18 12.35
CA LYS A 221 -1.04 23.09 11.20
C LYS A 221 -1.26 22.29 9.90
N PRO A 222 -1.91 22.87 8.88
CA PRO A 222 -1.99 22.29 7.55
C PRO A 222 -0.60 21.98 7.00
N SER A 223 -0.41 20.76 6.50
CA SER A 223 0.92 20.30 6.05
C SER A 223 1.26 20.74 4.64
N PHE A 224 0.24 21.06 3.83
CA PHE A 224 0.43 21.32 2.40
C PHE A 224 0.27 22.79 2.00
N ALA A 225 -0.11 23.66 2.93
CA ALA A 225 -0.30 25.09 2.68
C ALA A 225 0.96 25.76 2.08
N MET A 226 2.15 25.47 2.60
CA MET A 226 3.38 26.02 2.07
C MET A 226 3.64 25.59 0.62
N MET A 227 3.35 24.33 0.27
CA MET A 227 3.48 23.82 -1.11
C MET A 227 2.46 24.49 -2.02
N GLY A 228 1.22 24.64 -1.56
CA GLY A 228 0.16 25.32 -2.30
C GLY A 228 0.48 26.79 -2.55
N GLU A 229 0.57 27.57 -1.48
CA GLU A 229 0.66 29.04 -1.50
C GLU A 229 2.02 29.51 -2.03
N GLN A 230 3.14 29.00 -1.48
CA GLN A 230 4.49 29.47 -1.83
C GLN A 230 5.13 28.63 -2.94
N GLY A 231 4.80 27.34 -3.03
CA GLY A 231 5.27 26.46 -4.10
C GLY A 231 4.52 26.62 -5.43
N GLY A 232 3.45 27.45 -5.44
CA GLY A 232 2.67 27.77 -6.65
C GLY A 232 1.63 26.70 -7.06
N PHE A 233 1.46 25.62 -6.29
CA PHE A 233 0.54 24.55 -6.66
C PHE A 233 -0.94 24.92 -6.46
N ASP A 234 -1.26 25.94 -5.66
CA ASP A 234 -2.63 26.47 -5.60
C ASP A 234 -3.03 27.13 -6.92
N ALA A 235 -2.11 27.82 -7.58
CA ALA A 235 -2.36 28.35 -8.92
C ALA A 235 -2.62 27.25 -9.95
N VAL A 236 -1.86 26.16 -9.88
CA VAL A 236 -2.08 24.97 -10.74
C VAL A 236 -3.45 24.34 -10.46
N ALA A 237 -3.85 24.27 -9.19
CA ALA A 237 -5.14 23.73 -8.78
C ALA A 237 -6.31 24.57 -9.30
N ILE A 238 -6.20 25.90 -9.22
CA ILE A 238 -7.20 26.87 -9.70
C ILE A 238 -7.26 26.87 -11.23
N ASP A 239 -6.12 26.75 -11.91
CA ASP A 239 -6.08 26.65 -13.37
C ASP A 239 -6.75 25.37 -13.87
N ALA A 240 -6.54 24.24 -13.19
CA ALA A 240 -7.24 22.97 -13.47
C ALA A 240 -8.75 23.03 -13.14
N HIS A 241 -9.14 23.82 -12.12
CA HIS A 241 -10.52 23.93 -11.61
C HIS A 241 -10.91 25.39 -11.40
N PRO A 242 -11.22 26.13 -12.48
CA PRO A 242 -11.51 27.58 -12.41
C PRO A 242 -12.74 27.95 -11.57
N GLU A 243 -13.58 26.99 -11.23
CA GLU A 243 -14.69 27.17 -10.29
C GLU A 243 -14.24 27.34 -8.83
N VAL A 244 -12.97 27.05 -8.53
CA VAL A 244 -12.37 27.21 -7.20
C VAL A 244 -11.62 28.53 -7.12
N GLU A 245 -12.11 29.47 -6.32
CA GLU A 245 -11.48 30.79 -6.14
C GLU A 245 -10.21 30.72 -5.26
N ARG A 246 -10.18 29.80 -4.31
CA ARG A 246 -9.08 29.61 -3.36
C ARG A 246 -9.06 28.19 -2.82
N VAL A 247 -7.88 27.58 -2.70
CA VAL A 247 -7.70 26.27 -2.04
C VAL A 247 -7.70 26.45 -0.52
N ASN A 248 -8.55 25.69 0.18
CA ASN A 248 -8.59 25.64 1.64
C ASN A 248 -7.75 24.49 2.15
N HIS A 249 -6.63 24.77 2.80
CA HIS A 249 -5.74 23.76 3.34
C HIS A 249 -6.29 23.20 4.66
N VAL A 250 -6.79 21.97 4.63
CA VAL A 250 -7.41 21.29 5.77
C VAL A 250 -6.66 20.02 6.18
N HIS A 251 -5.75 19.51 5.34
CA HIS A 251 -5.04 18.28 5.60
C HIS A 251 -3.71 18.50 6.33
N HIS A 252 -3.42 17.60 7.26
CA HIS A 252 -2.20 17.59 8.06
C HIS A 252 -1.83 16.14 8.45
N ALA A 253 -0.70 15.95 9.13
CA ALA A 253 -0.19 14.62 9.48
C ALA A 253 -1.17 13.74 10.28
N GLY A 254 -2.13 14.34 11.00
CA GLY A 254 -3.11 13.60 11.80
C GLY A 254 -4.32 13.07 11.01
N ASN A 255 -4.61 13.64 9.83
CA ASN A 255 -5.72 13.23 8.97
C ASN A 255 -5.28 12.83 7.55
N SER A 256 -3.98 12.56 7.37
CA SER A 256 -3.38 12.08 6.13
C SER A 256 -2.86 10.64 6.29
N SER A 257 -2.53 9.98 5.18
CA SER A 257 -1.92 8.66 5.25
C SER A 257 -0.54 8.71 5.89
N GLY A 258 -0.21 7.66 6.66
CA GLY A 258 1.06 7.58 7.35
C GLY A 258 2.22 7.24 6.43
N ILE A 259 3.38 7.82 6.71
CA ILE A 259 4.66 7.37 6.19
C ILE A 259 5.09 6.18 7.05
N VAL A 260 5.19 4.99 6.46
CA VAL A 260 5.34 3.74 7.22
C VAL A 260 6.28 2.76 6.53
N ASP A 261 6.80 1.81 7.32
CA ASP A 261 7.57 0.66 6.86
C ASP A 261 6.73 -0.61 7.02
N GLY A 262 6.75 -1.50 6.05
CA GLY A 262 6.05 -2.77 6.18
C GLY A 262 6.06 -3.60 4.91
N ALA A 263 5.60 -4.86 5.06
CA ALA A 263 5.40 -5.80 3.98
C ALA A 263 4.13 -6.62 4.18
N ALA A 264 3.58 -7.13 3.09
CA ALA A 264 2.46 -8.06 3.11
C ALA A 264 2.62 -9.11 2.02
N ALA A 265 2.09 -10.33 2.27
CA ALA A 265 2.07 -11.42 1.31
C ALA A 265 0.74 -12.16 1.36
N VAL A 266 0.20 -12.49 0.18
CA VAL A 266 -1.05 -13.21 -0.03
C VAL A 266 -0.75 -14.44 -0.89
N LEU A 267 -1.20 -15.61 -0.45
CA LEU A 267 -1.07 -16.86 -1.19
C LEU A 267 -2.31 -17.07 -2.05
N LEU A 268 -2.12 -17.15 -3.36
CA LEU A 268 -3.17 -17.38 -4.34
C LEU A 268 -2.89 -18.68 -5.11
N GLY A 269 -3.95 -19.32 -5.60
CA GLY A 269 -3.82 -20.49 -6.45
C GLY A 269 -5.15 -20.92 -7.03
N ASN A 270 -5.11 -21.84 -8.01
CA ASN A 270 -6.30 -22.53 -8.47
C ASN A 270 -6.72 -23.61 -7.44
N LYS A 271 -7.87 -24.25 -7.68
CA LYS A 271 -8.42 -25.23 -6.74
C LYS A 271 -7.58 -26.50 -6.65
N GLU A 272 -7.03 -26.94 -7.77
CA GLU A 272 -6.26 -28.17 -7.91
C GLU A 272 -4.94 -28.09 -7.14
N ILE A 273 -4.20 -27.01 -7.35
CA ILE A 273 -2.91 -26.84 -6.67
C ILE A 273 -3.10 -26.60 -5.16
N GLY A 274 -4.17 -25.88 -4.77
CA GLY A 274 -4.50 -25.72 -3.37
C GLY A 274 -4.81 -27.06 -2.68
N ALA A 275 -5.56 -27.95 -3.32
CA ALA A 275 -5.84 -29.29 -2.82
C ALA A 275 -4.55 -30.14 -2.72
N LYS A 276 -3.68 -30.09 -3.73
CA LYS A 276 -2.37 -30.74 -3.74
C LYS A 276 -1.48 -30.28 -2.59
N ALA A 277 -1.52 -28.97 -2.28
CA ALA A 277 -0.79 -28.38 -1.16
C ALA A 277 -1.48 -28.56 0.21
N GLY A 278 -2.63 -29.24 0.28
CA GLY A 278 -3.39 -29.42 1.52
C GLY A 278 -4.03 -28.16 2.07
N LEU A 279 -4.21 -27.13 1.25
CA LEU A 279 -4.72 -25.81 1.65
C LEU A 279 -6.24 -25.73 1.49
N LYS A 280 -6.87 -24.95 2.37
CA LYS A 280 -8.30 -24.64 2.29
C LYS A 280 -8.51 -23.20 1.81
N PRO A 281 -9.34 -22.97 0.77
CA PRO A 281 -9.63 -21.62 0.30
C PRO A 281 -10.30 -20.77 1.39
N ARG A 282 -9.84 -19.55 1.56
CA ARG A 282 -10.46 -18.54 2.46
C ARG A 282 -11.43 -17.63 1.71
N GLY A 283 -11.24 -17.46 0.41
CA GLY A 283 -12.07 -16.68 -0.47
C GLY A 283 -11.72 -16.91 -1.93
N ARG A 284 -12.60 -16.51 -2.83
CA ARG A 284 -12.39 -16.52 -4.27
C ARG A 284 -12.30 -15.08 -4.78
N VAL A 285 -11.35 -14.81 -5.67
CA VAL A 285 -11.30 -13.55 -6.39
C VAL A 285 -12.42 -13.53 -7.41
N LYS A 286 -13.46 -12.76 -7.14
CA LYS A 286 -14.67 -12.70 -7.98
C LYS A 286 -14.45 -11.84 -9.22
N ALA A 287 -13.89 -10.65 -9.03
CA ALA A 287 -13.54 -9.71 -10.08
C ALA A 287 -12.48 -8.73 -9.57
N PHE A 288 -11.79 -8.09 -10.49
CA PHE A 288 -10.93 -6.93 -10.24
C PHE A 288 -11.06 -5.90 -11.37
N ALA A 289 -10.67 -4.68 -11.10
CA ALA A 289 -10.70 -3.60 -12.06
C ALA A 289 -9.59 -2.59 -11.79
N VAL A 290 -9.16 -1.94 -12.85
CA VAL A 290 -8.25 -0.79 -12.81
C VAL A 290 -8.88 0.36 -13.60
N ILE A 291 -8.49 1.59 -13.25
CA ILE A 291 -8.96 2.81 -13.90
C ILE A 291 -7.86 3.86 -13.90
N GLY A 292 -7.84 4.72 -14.89
CA GLY A 292 -7.22 6.04 -14.82
C GLY A 292 -8.28 7.06 -14.41
N SER A 293 -7.91 8.09 -13.70
CA SER A 293 -8.79 9.19 -13.31
C SER A 293 -8.12 10.53 -13.60
N GLU A 294 -8.83 11.61 -13.36
CA GLU A 294 -8.33 12.96 -13.54
C GLU A 294 -7.08 13.19 -12.69
N PRO A 295 -5.94 13.62 -13.29
CA PRO A 295 -4.69 13.71 -12.57
C PRO A 295 -4.69 14.76 -11.46
N ALA A 296 -5.32 15.93 -11.69
CA ALA A 296 -5.33 17.03 -10.71
C ALA A 296 -5.99 16.66 -9.38
N ILE A 297 -7.07 15.85 -9.44
CA ILE A 297 -7.78 15.34 -8.23
C ILE A 297 -7.60 13.83 -8.05
N MET A 298 -6.47 13.31 -8.37
CA MET A 298 -6.09 11.89 -8.45
C MET A 298 -6.75 10.95 -7.41
N LEU A 299 -7.18 11.45 -6.27
CA LEU A 299 -7.71 10.66 -5.15
C LEU A 299 -9.19 10.23 -5.33
N THR A 300 -9.88 10.64 -6.39
CA THR A 300 -11.28 10.28 -6.65
C THR A 300 -11.44 8.95 -7.39
N GLY A 301 -10.37 8.40 -7.96
CA GLY A 301 -10.37 7.13 -8.70
C GLY A 301 -11.04 5.94 -7.99
N PRO A 302 -10.94 5.76 -6.64
CA PRO A 302 -11.60 4.67 -5.93
C PRO A 302 -13.11 4.59 -6.11
N VAL A 303 -13.80 5.72 -6.32
CA VAL A 303 -15.26 5.76 -6.54
C VAL A 303 -15.62 5.02 -7.83
N ASP A 304 -14.98 5.39 -8.94
CA ASP A 304 -15.34 4.86 -10.25
C ASP A 304 -14.80 3.45 -10.50
N VAL A 305 -13.61 3.12 -9.97
CA VAL A 305 -13.11 1.74 -10.02
C VAL A 305 -13.99 0.79 -9.21
N THR A 306 -14.57 1.26 -8.09
CA THR A 306 -15.52 0.46 -7.29
C THR A 306 -16.79 0.18 -8.10
N LYS A 307 -17.39 1.19 -8.75
CA LYS A 307 -18.54 0.97 -9.65
C LYS A 307 -18.19 -0.02 -10.76
N LYS A 308 -17.00 0.12 -11.37
CA LYS A 308 -16.53 -0.76 -12.45
C LYS A 308 -16.37 -2.21 -11.98
N VAL A 309 -15.77 -2.45 -10.82
CA VAL A 309 -15.56 -3.81 -10.33
C VAL A 309 -16.86 -4.46 -9.87
N LEU A 310 -17.76 -3.73 -9.22
CA LEU A 310 -19.08 -4.24 -8.82
C LEU A 310 -19.93 -4.63 -10.02
N LYS A 311 -19.85 -3.90 -11.13
CA LYS A 311 -20.55 -4.28 -12.38
C LYS A 311 -20.01 -5.60 -12.97
N ARG A 312 -18.77 -5.98 -12.69
CA ARG A 312 -18.15 -7.23 -13.17
C ARG A 312 -18.39 -8.40 -12.22
N ALA A 313 -18.63 -8.11 -10.94
CA ALA A 313 -18.80 -9.12 -9.90
C ALA A 313 -20.25 -9.66 -9.80
#